data_7d7355cc4cc640c8b24f3a5b30e6b69a
#
_entry.id   7d7355cc4cc640c8b24f3a5b30e6b69a
#
_cell.length_a   1.000
_cell.length_b   1.000
_cell.length_c   1.000
_cell.angle_alpha   90.00
_cell.angle_beta   90.00
_cell.angle_gamma   90.00
#
_symmetry.space_group_name_H-M   'P 1'
#
loop_
_entity.id
_entity.type
_entity.pdbx_description
1 polymer ?
#
loop_
_entity_poly.entity_id
_entity_poly.type
_entity_poly.pdbx_seq_one_letter_code
_entity_poly.pdbx_strand_id
1 'polypeptide(L)'
;LRFSYDMLGEGARTEADAERYLAAYANAIDHIARAVAPASVERGPEVADGISIKLSALFSRYEDAQRERVFAELLPRVWSLIERAAPAQLNLTIDAEEVDRLELSLDVLEALAERIAATYPQWRGFGLAVQAYQNRALAVVDEVARIARQHGLRFMVRLVKGAYWDGEVKRAQ
;
A
#
# COMPACT_ATOMS: atom_id res chain seq x y z
N LEU A 1 -10.23 -17.97 9.64
CA LEU A 1 -10.67 -16.65 9.23
C LEU A 1 -9.47 -15.71 9.33
N ARG A 2 -9.30 -14.78 8.40
CA ARG A 2 -8.29 -13.72 8.43
C ARG A 2 -8.96 -12.38 8.13
N PHE A 3 -8.36 -11.29 8.61
CA PHE A 3 -8.88 -9.96 8.46
C PHE A 3 -7.88 -9.05 7.73
N SER A 4 -8.38 -8.15 6.93
CA SER A 4 -7.63 -6.99 6.42
C SER A 4 -8.19 -5.77 7.13
N TYR A 5 -7.41 -5.20 8.01
CA TYR A 5 -7.81 -4.01 8.76
C TYR A 5 -7.66 -2.77 7.88
N ASP A 6 -8.63 -1.88 7.96
CA ASP A 6 -8.61 -0.59 7.28
C ASP A 6 -8.80 0.51 8.32
N MET A 7 -7.84 1.42 8.38
CA MET A 7 -7.93 2.62 9.20
C MET A 7 -8.78 3.63 8.44
N LEU A 8 -9.97 3.92 8.94
CA LEU A 8 -10.85 4.91 8.33
C LEU A 8 -10.17 6.28 8.30
N GLY A 9 -10.32 6.97 7.17
CA GLY A 9 -9.74 8.28 6.89
C GLY A 9 -8.68 8.22 5.78
N GLU A 10 -8.71 9.23 4.95
CA GLU A 10 -7.78 9.44 3.83
C GLU A 10 -7.59 10.93 3.60
N GLY A 11 -6.58 11.29 2.78
CA GLY A 11 -6.35 12.68 2.41
C GLY A 11 -5.94 13.55 3.60
N ALA A 12 -4.75 13.36 4.12
CA ALA A 12 -4.16 14.29 5.07
C ALA A 12 -4.16 15.71 4.48
N ARG A 13 -4.74 16.66 5.20
CA ARG A 13 -4.82 18.06 4.75
C ARG A 13 -3.62 18.88 5.19
N THR A 14 -2.99 18.45 6.29
CA THR A 14 -1.82 19.09 6.88
C THR A 14 -0.75 18.06 7.18
N GLU A 15 0.47 18.51 7.42
CA GLU A 15 1.54 17.62 7.85
C GLU A 15 1.24 16.97 9.21
N ALA A 16 0.64 17.71 10.12
CA ALA A 16 0.20 17.16 11.41
C ALA A 16 -0.87 16.05 11.25
N ASP A 17 -1.73 16.13 10.21
CA ASP A 17 -2.65 15.04 9.90
C ASP A 17 -1.88 13.80 9.43
N ALA A 18 -0.90 13.97 8.53
CA ALA A 18 -0.10 12.88 8.02
C ALA A 18 0.71 12.19 9.12
N GLU A 19 1.27 12.93 10.05
CA GLU A 19 1.97 12.39 11.22
C GLU A 19 1.03 11.60 12.14
N ARG A 20 -0.20 12.09 12.38
CA ARG A 20 -1.19 11.35 13.17
C ARG A 20 -1.60 10.03 12.49
N TYR A 21 -1.82 10.05 11.17
CA TYR A 21 -2.13 8.83 10.43
C TYR A 21 -0.95 7.84 10.44
N LEU A 22 0.27 8.32 10.25
CA LEU A 22 1.47 7.48 10.32
C LEU A 22 1.57 6.79 11.69
N ALA A 23 1.39 7.54 12.77
CA ALA A 23 1.40 6.99 14.13
C ALA A 23 0.26 5.97 14.35
N ALA A 24 -0.94 6.25 13.82
CA ALA A 24 -2.08 5.35 13.92
C ALA A 24 -1.84 4.03 13.16
N TYR A 25 -1.31 4.09 11.91
CA TYR A 25 -0.92 2.90 11.15
C TYR A 25 0.17 2.10 11.85
N ALA A 26 1.22 2.76 12.36
CA ALA A 26 2.29 2.09 13.09
C ALA A 26 1.76 1.35 14.33
N ASN A 27 0.91 2.00 15.13
CA ASN A 27 0.28 1.39 16.29
C ASN A 27 -0.62 0.20 15.92
N ALA A 28 -1.40 0.31 14.83
CA ALA A 28 -2.25 -0.77 14.34
C ALA A 28 -1.41 -1.98 13.90
N ILE A 29 -0.34 -1.77 13.12
CA ILE A 29 0.57 -2.83 12.70
C ILE A 29 1.20 -3.52 13.91
N ASP A 30 1.70 -2.75 14.88
CA ASP A 30 2.29 -3.29 16.10
C ASP A 30 1.27 -4.10 16.93
N HIS A 31 0.01 -3.67 16.94
CA HIS A 31 -1.06 -4.42 17.62
C HIS A 31 -1.37 -5.73 16.91
N ILE A 32 -1.53 -5.71 15.59
CA ILE A 32 -1.78 -6.91 14.78
C ILE A 32 -0.60 -7.88 14.92
N ALA A 33 0.65 -7.38 14.85
CA ALA A 33 1.85 -8.19 14.98
C ALA A 33 1.91 -8.95 16.32
N ARG A 34 1.52 -8.29 17.42
CA ARG A 34 1.45 -8.94 18.74
C ARG A 34 0.36 -10.02 18.84
N ALA A 35 -0.70 -9.88 18.06
CA ALA A 35 -1.83 -10.83 18.05
C ALA A 35 -1.61 -12.02 17.11
N VAL A 36 -0.61 -11.98 16.23
CA VAL A 36 -0.33 -13.06 15.28
C VAL A 36 0.19 -14.28 16.01
N ALA A 37 -0.49 -15.41 15.82
CA ALA A 37 -0.05 -16.69 16.37
C ALA A 37 1.27 -17.14 15.71
N PRO A 38 2.24 -17.73 16.45
CA PRO A 38 3.51 -18.21 15.89
C PRO A 38 3.34 -19.09 14.65
N ALA A 39 2.38 -20.01 14.67
CA ALA A 39 2.05 -20.88 13.52
C ALA A 39 1.57 -20.11 12.26
N SER A 40 1.08 -18.88 12.41
CA SER A 40 0.73 -18.02 11.26
C SER A 40 1.94 -17.35 10.69
N VAL A 41 2.90 -16.96 11.51
CA VAL A 41 4.21 -16.43 11.06
C VAL A 41 4.95 -17.45 10.21
N GLU A 42 4.96 -18.71 10.63
CA GLU A 42 5.59 -19.82 9.89
C GLU A 42 4.93 -20.09 8.53
N ARG A 43 3.60 -19.92 8.45
CA ARG A 43 2.83 -20.17 7.21
C ARG A 43 2.88 -18.98 6.23
N GLY A 44 3.34 -17.83 6.69
CA GLY A 44 3.51 -16.63 5.88
C GLY A 44 2.28 -15.71 5.82
N PRO A 45 2.44 -14.54 5.19
CA PRO A 45 1.44 -13.47 5.18
C PRO A 45 0.17 -13.81 4.41
N GLU A 46 0.19 -14.84 3.56
CA GLU A 46 -0.99 -15.29 2.81
C GLU A 46 -2.13 -15.83 3.73
N VAL A 47 -1.78 -16.21 4.95
CA VAL A 47 -2.74 -16.72 5.95
C VAL A 47 -2.83 -15.89 7.21
N ALA A 48 -2.00 -14.84 7.30
CA ALA A 48 -2.01 -13.89 8.40
C ALA A 48 -3.05 -12.78 8.18
N ASP A 49 -3.36 -12.07 9.25
CA ASP A 49 -4.07 -10.80 9.18
C ASP A 49 -3.18 -9.74 8.53
N GLY A 50 -3.80 -8.69 8.01
CA GLY A 50 -3.10 -7.61 7.35
C GLY A 50 -3.74 -6.26 7.54
N ILE A 51 -3.14 -5.24 6.96
CA ILE A 51 -3.61 -3.86 7.01
C ILE A 51 -3.54 -3.22 5.63
N SER A 52 -4.51 -2.37 5.34
CA SER A 52 -4.49 -1.47 4.19
C SER A 52 -4.01 -0.08 4.62
N ILE A 53 -3.20 0.55 3.79
CA ILE A 53 -2.73 1.92 3.97
C ILE A 53 -3.08 2.77 2.75
N LYS A 54 -3.38 4.05 2.97
CA LYS A 54 -3.61 5.03 1.91
C LYS A 54 -2.43 6.01 1.86
N LEU A 55 -1.85 6.18 0.67
CA LEU A 55 -0.71 7.07 0.49
C LEU A 55 -1.08 8.53 0.78
N SER A 56 -2.29 8.93 0.42
CA SER A 56 -2.80 10.27 0.70
C SER A 56 -2.99 10.56 2.20
N ALA A 57 -3.14 9.54 3.03
CA ALA A 57 -3.17 9.71 4.48
C ALA A 57 -1.77 9.98 5.06
N LEU A 58 -0.72 9.54 4.37
CA LEU A 58 0.67 9.62 4.84
C LEU A 58 1.42 10.85 4.34
N PHE A 59 0.84 11.61 3.40
CA PHE A 59 1.45 12.82 2.85
C PHE A 59 0.39 13.79 2.34
N SER A 60 0.36 15.01 2.87
CA SER A 60 -0.69 16.00 2.61
C SER A 60 -0.70 16.55 1.17
N ARG A 61 0.36 16.34 0.41
CA ARG A 61 0.52 16.78 -0.99
C ARG A 61 0.81 15.59 -1.89
N TYR A 62 0.07 14.51 -1.71
CA TYR A 62 0.19 13.32 -2.54
C TYR A 62 -0.44 13.55 -3.92
N GLU A 63 0.33 14.17 -4.79
CA GLU A 63 -0.02 14.53 -6.16
C GLU A 63 1.24 14.52 -7.05
N ASP A 64 1.10 14.25 -8.34
CA ASP A 64 2.23 14.12 -9.26
C ASP A 64 3.07 15.41 -9.37
N ALA A 65 2.44 16.58 -9.25
CA ALA A 65 3.12 17.88 -9.21
C ALA A 65 4.13 18.02 -8.03
N GLN A 66 4.01 17.16 -7.02
CA GLN A 66 4.91 17.10 -5.86
C GLN A 66 5.78 15.84 -5.84
N ARG A 67 5.99 15.22 -6.98
CA ARG A 67 6.66 13.93 -7.14
C ARG A 67 7.99 13.84 -6.38
N GLU A 68 8.86 14.82 -6.51
CA GLU A 68 10.16 14.82 -5.82
C GLU A 68 9.98 14.75 -4.30
N ARG A 69 9.02 15.49 -3.75
CA ARG A 69 8.70 15.47 -2.33
C ARG A 69 8.03 14.15 -1.90
N VAL A 70 7.21 13.55 -2.76
CA VAL A 70 6.63 12.23 -2.51
C VAL A 70 7.75 11.21 -2.29
N PHE A 71 8.75 11.19 -3.14
CA PHE A 71 9.88 10.28 -2.98
C PHE A 71 10.77 10.63 -1.78
N ALA A 72 10.95 11.91 -1.46
CA ALA A 72 11.78 12.35 -0.34
C ALA A 72 11.10 12.17 1.03
N GLU A 73 9.78 12.37 1.10
CA GLU A 73 9.06 12.47 2.37
C GLU A 73 8.07 11.32 2.61
N LEU A 74 7.25 10.93 1.61
CA LEU A 74 6.28 9.86 1.75
C LEU A 74 6.92 8.48 1.73
N LEU A 75 7.85 8.22 0.80
CA LEU A 75 8.48 6.92 0.66
C LEU A 75 9.13 6.42 1.97
N PRO A 76 9.90 7.25 2.73
CA PRO A 76 10.42 6.85 4.04
C PRO A 76 9.34 6.53 5.07
N ARG A 77 8.19 7.20 5.03
CA ARG A 77 7.06 6.92 5.93
C ARG A 77 6.46 5.56 5.65
N VAL A 78 6.18 5.27 4.39
CA VAL A 78 5.68 3.93 3.98
C VAL A 78 6.71 2.86 4.34
N TRP A 79 8.00 3.14 4.13
CA TRP A 79 9.07 2.22 4.50
C TRP A 79 9.06 1.90 5.99
N SER A 80 8.87 2.87 6.86
CA SER A 80 8.80 2.65 8.31
C SER A 80 7.65 1.72 8.74
N LEU A 81 6.56 1.69 7.97
CA LEU A 81 5.46 0.74 8.18
C LEU A 81 5.82 -0.67 7.66
N ILE A 82 6.54 -0.75 6.53
CA ILE A 82 7.06 -2.02 6.00
C ILE A 82 8.03 -2.67 6.98
N GLU A 83 8.93 -1.90 7.59
CA GLU A 83 9.89 -2.39 8.59
C GLU A 83 9.21 -3.00 9.83
N ARG A 84 7.95 -2.65 10.09
CA ARG A 84 7.13 -3.24 11.16
C ARG A 84 6.37 -4.48 10.68
N ALA A 85 5.83 -4.43 9.47
CA ALA A 85 4.97 -5.49 8.93
C ALA A 85 5.76 -6.72 8.43
N ALA A 86 6.89 -6.50 7.77
CA ALA A 86 7.65 -7.56 7.12
C ALA A 86 8.22 -8.60 8.11
N PRO A 87 8.89 -8.21 9.22
CA PRO A 87 9.38 -9.19 10.21
C PRO A 87 8.24 -9.97 10.88
N ALA A 88 7.07 -9.36 11.04
CA ALA A 88 5.89 -10.01 11.61
C ALA A 88 5.11 -10.86 10.58
N GLN A 89 5.58 -10.96 9.34
CA GLN A 89 4.91 -11.68 8.25
C GLN A 89 3.45 -11.24 8.04
N LEU A 90 3.15 -9.96 8.22
CA LEU A 90 1.82 -9.40 7.96
C LEU A 90 1.64 -9.07 6.48
N ASN A 91 0.39 -9.06 6.02
CA ASN A 91 0.05 -8.43 4.75
C ASN A 91 -0.07 -6.91 4.93
N LEU A 92 0.61 -6.15 4.08
CA LEU A 92 0.49 -4.70 3.96
C LEU A 92 0.10 -4.36 2.54
N THR A 93 -1.12 -3.84 2.37
CA THR A 93 -1.68 -3.48 1.07
C THR A 93 -1.75 -1.97 0.92
N ILE A 94 -1.19 -1.43 -0.17
CA ILE A 94 -1.45 -0.05 -0.59
C ILE A 94 -2.84 -0.02 -1.24
N ASP A 95 -3.74 0.79 -0.71
CA ASP A 95 -5.07 0.99 -1.30
C ASP A 95 -4.97 1.80 -2.60
N ALA A 96 -5.85 1.48 -3.54
CA ALA A 96 -6.03 2.28 -4.73
C ALA A 96 -6.83 3.54 -4.39
N GLU A 97 -6.42 4.66 -4.94
CA GLU A 97 -7.05 5.96 -4.77
C GLU A 97 -7.51 6.52 -6.13
N GLU A 98 -7.67 7.83 -6.29
CA GLU A 98 -8.16 8.45 -7.53
C GLU A 98 -7.24 8.16 -8.72
N VAL A 99 -7.81 8.14 -9.91
CA VAL A 99 -7.11 7.74 -11.15
C VAL A 99 -5.91 8.64 -11.49
N ASP A 100 -5.96 9.90 -11.14
CA ASP A 100 -4.87 10.87 -11.36
C ASP A 100 -3.63 10.60 -10.48
N ARG A 101 -3.75 9.73 -9.50
CA ARG A 101 -2.64 9.27 -8.64
C ARG A 101 -2.10 7.89 -9.01
N LEU A 102 -2.70 7.23 -10.02
CA LEU A 102 -2.38 5.84 -10.35
C LEU A 102 -0.91 5.66 -10.72
N GLU A 103 -0.40 6.46 -11.66
CA GLU A 103 0.98 6.36 -12.12
C GLU A 103 1.96 6.62 -10.97
N LEU A 104 1.72 7.67 -10.19
CA LEU A 104 2.55 7.98 -9.03
C LEU A 104 2.53 6.84 -8.00
N SER A 105 1.39 6.18 -7.79
CA SER A 105 1.28 5.04 -6.87
C SER A 105 2.06 3.83 -7.35
N LEU A 106 2.10 3.58 -8.68
CA LEU A 106 2.89 2.50 -9.27
C LEU A 106 4.39 2.78 -9.16
N ASP A 107 4.82 4.02 -9.35
CA ASP A 107 6.22 4.40 -9.18
C ASP A 107 6.68 4.28 -7.72
N VAL A 108 5.83 4.67 -6.77
CA VAL A 108 6.08 4.45 -5.34
C VAL A 108 6.14 2.95 -5.02
N LEU A 109 5.23 2.14 -5.60
CA LEU A 109 5.25 0.69 -5.45
C LEU A 109 6.57 0.09 -5.95
N GLU A 110 7.05 0.51 -7.13
CA GLU A 110 8.30 -0.01 -7.72
C GLU A 110 9.52 0.36 -6.86
N ALA A 111 9.61 1.60 -6.40
CA ALA A 111 10.69 2.03 -5.51
C ALA A 111 10.70 1.27 -4.17
N LEU A 112 9.51 0.98 -3.63
CA LEU A 112 9.38 0.14 -2.43
C LEU A 112 9.75 -1.31 -2.73
N ALA A 113 9.37 -1.84 -3.90
CA ALA A 113 9.70 -3.20 -4.33
C ALA A 113 11.21 -3.42 -4.45
N GLU A 114 11.94 -2.47 -5.04
CA GLU A 114 13.40 -2.50 -5.10
C GLU A 114 14.01 -2.61 -3.69
N ARG A 115 13.54 -1.77 -2.77
CA ARG A 115 14.04 -1.77 -1.40
C ARG A 115 13.65 -3.02 -0.61
N ILE A 116 12.43 -3.56 -0.83
CA ILE A 116 11.98 -4.82 -0.22
C ILE A 116 12.85 -5.98 -0.74
N ALA A 117 13.13 -6.03 -2.04
CA ALA A 117 13.96 -7.08 -2.62
C ALA A 117 15.36 -7.12 -2.00
N ALA A 118 15.91 -5.95 -1.66
CA ALA A 118 17.23 -5.84 -1.01
C ALA A 118 17.20 -6.22 0.48
N THR A 119 16.08 -5.91 1.19
CA THR A 119 16.03 -6.00 2.67
C THR A 119 15.22 -7.20 3.18
N TYR A 120 14.10 -7.50 2.53
CA TYR A 120 13.15 -8.54 2.92
C TYR A 120 12.76 -9.44 1.73
N PRO A 121 13.71 -10.06 1.00
CA PRO A 121 13.46 -10.78 -0.26
C PRO A 121 12.50 -11.98 -0.10
N GLN A 122 12.31 -12.49 1.10
CA GLN A 122 11.42 -13.61 1.38
C GLN A 122 10.01 -13.19 1.82
N TRP A 123 9.81 -11.91 2.09
CA TRP A 123 8.49 -11.43 2.51
C TRP A 123 7.53 -11.32 1.31
N ARG A 124 6.37 -11.97 1.46
CA ARG A 124 5.33 -12.05 0.42
C ARG A 124 4.07 -11.27 0.79
N GLY A 125 4.14 -10.43 1.83
CA GLY A 125 3.00 -9.71 2.38
C GLY A 125 2.75 -8.36 1.74
N PHE A 126 3.63 -7.87 0.87
CA PHE A 126 3.47 -6.58 0.23
C PHE A 126 2.58 -6.66 -1.01
N GLY A 127 1.82 -5.61 -1.26
CA GLY A 127 0.99 -5.51 -2.45
C GLY A 127 0.12 -4.28 -2.50
N LEU A 128 -0.84 -4.29 -3.42
CA LEU A 128 -1.73 -3.16 -3.64
C LEU A 128 -3.13 -3.64 -4.04
N ALA A 129 -4.10 -2.72 -3.95
CA ALA A 129 -5.42 -2.89 -4.52
C ALA A 129 -5.45 -2.39 -5.99
N VAL A 130 -6.17 -3.11 -6.86
CA VAL A 130 -6.44 -2.74 -8.25
C VAL A 130 -7.93 -2.57 -8.43
N GLN A 131 -8.36 -1.45 -9.01
CA GLN A 131 -9.77 -1.11 -9.23
C GLN A 131 -10.25 -1.67 -10.58
N ALA A 132 -11.11 -2.70 -10.53
CA ALA A 132 -11.55 -3.44 -11.71
C ALA A 132 -12.47 -2.66 -12.66
N TYR A 133 -13.12 -1.57 -12.18
CA TYR A 133 -14.01 -0.77 -13.03
C TYR A 133 -13.24 0.08 -14.06
N GLN A 134 -11.96 0.34 -13.82
CA GLN A 134 -11.15 1.17 -14.70
C GLN A 134 -10.81 0.43 -16.00
N ASN A 135 -10.95 1.10 -17.13
CA ASN A 135 -10.58 0.54 -18.45
C ASN A 135 -9.12 0.08 -18.52
N ARG A 136 -8.25 0.66 -17.68
CA ARG A 136 -6.82 0.35 -17.58
C ARG A 136 -6.49 -0.79 -16.61
N ALA A 137 -7.50 -1.40 -15.95
CA ALA A 137 -7.26 -2.38 -14.89
C ALA A 137 -6.38 -3.56 -15.34
N LEU A 138 -6.56 -4.08 -16.56
CA LEU A 138 -5.70 -5.14 -17.10
C LEU A 138 -4.25 -4.69 -17.27
N ALA A 139 -4.04 -3.50 -17.83
CA ALA A 139 -2.69 -2.94 -18.00
C ALA A 139 -2.01 -2.69 -16.63
N VAL A 140 -2.77 -2.28 -15.61
CA VAL A 140 -2.26 -2.13 -14.24
C VAL A 140 -1.83 -3.49 -13.66
N VAL A 141 -2.61 -4.54 -13.88
CA VAL A 141 -2.24 -5.90 -13.44
C VAL A 141 -0.95 -6.37 -14.13
N ASP A 142 -0.82 -6.11 -15.44
CA ASP A 142 0.39 -6.46 -16.20
C ASP A 142 1.61 -5.70 -15.68
N GLU A 143 1.46 -4.41 -15.38
CA GLU A 143 2.53 -3.57 -14.82
C GLU A 143 2.95 -4.04 -13.43
N VAL A 144 2.00 -4.32 -12.55
CA VAL A 144 2.27 -4.87 -11.21
C VAL A 144 3.01 -6.22 -11.30
N ALA A 145 2.60 -7.07 -12.25
CA ALA A 145 3.28 -8.33 -12.51
C ALA A 145 4.70 -8.13 -13.09
N ARG A 146 4.90 -7.09 -13.91
CA ARG A 146 6.23 -6.69 -14.41
C ARG A 146 7.14 -6.31 -13.24
N ILE A 147 6.69 -5.39 -12.36
CA ILE A 147 7.44 -4.94 -11.19
C ILE A 147 7.81 -6.14 -10.30
N ALA A 148 6.85 -7.01 -10.00
CA ALA A 148 7.10 -8.19 -9.18
C ALA A 148 8.19 -9.09 -9.77
N ARG A 149 8.12 -9.38 -11.07
CA ARG A 149 9.13 -10.19 -11.78
C ARG A 149 10.50 -9.52 -11.80
N GLN A 150 10.55 -8.22 -12.07
CA GLN A 150 11.80 -7.44 -12.15
C GLN A 150 12.59 -7.52 -10.85
N HIS A 151 11.90 -7.44 -9.72
CA HIS A 151 12.51 -7.46 -8.39
C HIS A 151 12.52 -8.84 -7.71
N GLY A 152 12.06 -9.90 -8.41
CA GLY A 152 12.01 -11.26 -7.86
C GLY A 152 11.05 -11.43 -6.68
N LEU A 153 10.03 -10.59 -6.59
CA LEU A 153 9.06 -10.56 -5.50
C LEU A 153 7.74 -11.26 -5.87
N ARG A 154 6.95 -11.57 -4.83
CA ARG A 154 5.55 -12.01 -4.96
C ARG A 154 4.68 -11.01 -4.23
N PHE A 155 3.78 -10.34 -4.97
CA PHE A 155 2.84 -9.39 -4.39
C PHE A 155 1.51 -10.03 -4.06
N MET A 156 0.87 -9.53 -3.02
CA MET A 156 -0.53 -9.81 -2.71
C MET A 156 -1.42 -8.75 -3.36
N VAL A 157 -2.03 -9.07 -4.50
CA VAL A 157 -2.91 -8.15 -5.23
C VAL A 157 -4.34 -8.36 -4.80
N ARG A 158 -5.00 -7.29 -4.36
CA ARG A 158 -6.43 -7.28 -4.05
C ARG A 158 -7.20 -6.64 -5.20
N LEU A 159 -7.93 -7.45 -5.97
CA LEU A 159 -8.83 -6.93 -6.99
C LEU A 159 -10.12 -6.46 -6.33
N VAL A 160 -10.43 -5.18 -6.45
CA VAL A 160 -11.64 -4.56 -5.90
C VAL A 160 -12.51 -4.01 -7.01
N LYS A 161 -13.82 -3.85 -6.76
CA LYS A 161 -14.71 -3.19 -7.72
C LYS A 161 -14.21 -1.76 -8.00
N GLY A 162 -13.89 -1.01 -6.96
CA GLY A 162 -13.44 0.38 -6.98
C GLY A 162 -14.38 1.32 -6.25
N ALA A 163 -13.85 2.44 -5.75
CA ALA A 163 -14.57 3.36 -4.87
C ALA A 163 -14.70 4.79 -5.42
N TYR A 164 -13.98 5.15 -6.47
CA TYR A 164 -13.87 6.55 -6.93
C TYR A 164 -14.67 6.86 -8.19
N TRP A 165 -15.46 5.90 -8.69
CA TRP A 165 -16.19 5.99 -9.96
C TRP A 165 -17.07 7.24 -10.06
N ASP A 166 -17.86 7.55 -9.04
CA ASP A 166 -18.77 8.72 -9.05
C ASP A 166 -18.01 10.05 -9.17
N GLY A 167 -16.88 10.18 -8.49
CA GLY A 167 -16.04 11.36 -8.56
C GLY A 167 -15.36 11.52 -9.92
N GLU A 168 -14.92 10.42 -10.51
CA GLU A 168 -14.27 10.40 -11.83
C GLU A 168 -15.26 10.73 -12.95
N VAL A 169 -16.49 10.20 -12.91
CA VAL A 169 -17.57 10.55 -13.86
C VAL A 169 -17.89 12.03 -13.81
N LYS A 170 -17.98 12.61 -12.60
CA LYS A 170 -18.23 14.06 -12.45
C LYS A 170 -17.10 14.93 -13.00
N ARG A 171 -15.86 14.48 -12.89
CA ARG A 171 -14.72 15.21 -13.47
C ARG A 171 -14.66 15.14 -14.99
N ALA A 172 -15.24 14.09 -15.58
CA ALA A 172 -15.28 13.87 -17.02
C ALA A 172 -16.43 14.62 -17.73
N GLN A 173 -17.41 15.15 -17.01
CA GLN A 173 -18.52 15.97 -17.49
C GLN A 173 -18.15 17.46 -17.56
#